data_5453ef1e45a0456f12d044dd6db82a30
#
_entry.id   5453ef1e45a0456f12d044dd6db82a30
#
_cell.length_a   1.000
_cell.length_b   1.000
_cell.length_c   1.000
_cell.angle_alpha   90.00
_cell.angle_beta   90.00
_cell.angle_gamma   90.00
#
_symmetry.space_group_name_H-M   'P 1'
#
loop_
_entity.id
_entity.type
_entity.pdbx_description
1 polymer ?
#
loop_
_entity_poly.entity_id
_entity_poly.type
_entity_poly.pdbx_seq_one_letter_code
_entity_poly.pdbx_strand_id
1 'polypeptide(L)'
;MKRRGLKFLALGISAALLVGTLAACGSKKDSASKSSGDNSFVITLYPDVAPITCENFEKLVKDGFYDGLKFHRVVEDFMAQGGDPKGDGTGGSTDTIKGEFSQNGVENTLSHTRGVVSMARSNDPDSASSQFFICYGDESFLDGQYAAFGKVTEGMDVVDSFVKVERSMGSDGAVSSPNTDIIMENVKMIDDDSDGNPRVEITMHDFLK
;
A
#
# COMPACT_ATOMS: atom_id res chain seq x y z
N MET A 1 26.15 71.08 -23.89
CA MET A 1 25.22 72.04 -24.57
C MET A 1 23.79 71.55 -24.27
N LYS A 2 23.09 72.32 -23.43
CA LYS A 2 21.82 73.04 -23.68
C LYS A 2 20.65 72.08 -24.12
N ARG A 3 19.46 72.04 -23.58
CA ARG A 3 18.60 72.85 -22.65
C ARG A 3 17.35 71.97 -22.39
N ARG A 4 16.83 71.81 -21.18
CA ARG A 4 15.70 72.58 -20.54
C ARG A 4 14.36 72.52 -21.26
N GLY A 5 13.31 72.11 -20.49
CA GLY A 5 11.88 72.41 -20.64
C GLY A 5 11.08 71.34 -19.91
N LEU A 6 10.59 71.47 -18.87
CA LEU A 6 9.81 72.10 -17.80
C LEU A 6 8.38 72.49 -18.28
N LYS A 7 7.42 72.10 -17.43
CA LYS A 7 6.03 72.59 -17.18
C LYS A 7 4.93 71.76 -17.85
N PHE A 8 3.74 71.51 -17.31
CA PHE A 8 3.02 71.90 -16.09
C PHE A 8 1.93 70.86 -15.78
N LEU A 9 1.71 70.56 -14.57
CA LEU A 9 0.55 70.50 -13.68
C LEU A 9 -0.86 70.53 -14.33
N ALA A 10 -1.67 69.52 -14.08
CA ALA A 10 -3.10 69.62 -13.91
C ALA A 10 -3.62 68.60 -12.92
N LEU A 11 -4.23 69.10 -11.90
CA LEU A 11 -4.88 68.48 -10.74
C LEU A 11 -6.27 68.00 -11.18
N GLY A 12 -6.66 66.77 -10.89
CA GLY A 12 -8.01 66.27 -11.05
C GLY A 12 -8.32 65.24 -10.01
N ILE A 13 -9.06 65.65 -8.99
CA ILE A 13 -9.60 64.82 -7.92
C ILE A 13 -10.84 64.11 -8.46
N SER A 14 -10.97 62.79 -8.32
CA SER A 14 -12.27 62.13 -8.19
C SER A 14 -12.14 60.70 -7.64
N ALA A 15 -12.68 60.60 -6.47
CA ALA A 15 -13.49 59.54 -5.87
C ALA A 15 -13.05 58.07 -5.97
N ALA A 16 -12.89 57.56 -4.76
CA ALA A 16 -12.72 56.18 -4.33
C ALA A 16 -13.76 55.19 -4.91
N LEU A 17 -13.25 54.02 -5.27
CA LEU A 17 -13.97 52.76 -5.16
C LEU A 17 -12.96 51.69 -4.74
N LEU A 18 -12.99 51.37 -3.44
CA LEU A 18 -12.31 50.18 -2.90
C LEU A 18 -13.01 48.95 -3.46
N VAL A 19 -12.36 48.25 -4.38
CA VAL A 19 -12.66 46.84 -4.65
C VAL A 19 -11.55 46.02 -3.98
N GLY A 20 -11.90 45.43 -2.85
CA GLY A 20 -11.04 44.51 -2.15
C GLY A 20 -10.78 43.27 -2.99
N THR A 21 -9.56 43.14 -3.51
CA THR A 21 -9.07 41.85 -4.00
C THR A 21 -8.72 40.97 -2.80
N LEU A 22 -9.61 40.02 -2.47
CA LEU A 22 -9.24 38.89 -1.61
C LEU A 22 -8.14 38.13 -2.34
N ALA A 23 -6.92 38.21 -1.81
CA ALA A 23 -5.86 37.25 -2.09
C ALA A 23 -6.32 35.92 -1.54
N ALA A 24 -6.80 35.03 -2.42
CA ALA A 24 -6.99 33.63 -2.08
C ALA A 24 -5.61 33.00 -1.87
N CYS A 25 -5.21 32.85 -0.61
CA CYS A 25 -4.17 31.90 -0.23
C CYS A 25 -4.66 30.51 -0.66
N GLY A 26 -4.10 29.99 -1.74
CA GLY A 26 -4.25 28.60 -2.13
C GLY A 26 -3.63 27.71 -1.06
N SER A 27 -4.42 27.32 -0.08
CA SER A 27 -4.09 26.16 0.76
C SER A 27 -3.98 24.98 -0.19
N LYS A 28 -2.78 24.38 -0.28
CA LYS A 28 -2.63 23.02 -0.78
C LYS A 28 -3.62 22.18 0.02
N LYS A 29 -4.64 21.69 -0.64
CA LYS A 29 -5.42 20.57 -0.14
C LYS A 29 -4.46 19.40 -0.12
N ASP A 30 -4.00 19.04 1.07
CA ASP A 30 -3.55 17.68 1.32
C ASP A 30 -4.66 16.78 0.81
N SER A 31 -4.30 15.89 -0.12
CA SER A 31 -5.22 14.87 -0.61
C SER A 31 -5.62 14.01 0.57
N ALA A 32 -6.72 14.37 1.21
CA ALA A 32 -7.37 13.48 2.14
C ALA A 32 -7.72 12.22 1.32
N SER A 33 -7.08 11.11 1.66
CA SER A 33 -7.46 9.77 1.25
C SER A 33 -8.99 9.71 1.23
N LYS A 34 -9.58 9.47 0.06
CA LYS A 34 -10.98 9.12 -0.04
C LYS A 34 -11.16 7.87 0.83
N SER A 35 -11.84 8.01 1.95
CA SER A 35 -12.47 6.89 2.63
C SER A 35 -13.37 6.24 1.60
N SER A 36 -12.93 5.14 1.00
CA SER A 36 -13.81 4.30 0.22
C SER A 36 -14.80 3.72 1.23
N GLY A 37 -16.10 3.97 1.05
CA GLY A 37 -17.15 3.35 1.87
C GLY A 37 -17.31 1.86 1.61
N ASP A 38 -16.40 1.29 0.87
CA ASP A 38 -16.28 -0.12 0.54
C ASP A 38 -15.15 -0.71 1.40
N ASN A 39 -15.38 -1.91 1.91
CA ASN A 39 -14.43 -2.71 2.70
C ASN A 39 -13.26 -3.18 1.80
N SER A 40 -12.51 -2.22 1.22
CA SER A 40 -11.42 -2.47 0.27
C SER A 40 -10.17 -1.64 0.56
N PHE A 41 -9.03 -2.13 0.09
CA PHE A 41 -7.76 -1.42 0.12
C PHE A 41 -7.00 -1.63 -1.18
N VAL A 42 -6.05 -0.73 -1.47
CA VAL A 42 -5.25 -0.76 -2.71
C VAL A 42 -3.79 -0.94 -2.39
N ILE A 43 -3.15 -1.89 -3.07
CA ILE A 43 -1.70 -2.09 -3.06
C ILE A 43 -1.14 -1.51 -4.36
N THR A 44 -0.17 -0.60 -4.26
CA THR A 44 0.69 -0.19 -5.37
C THR A 44 1.92 -1.07 -5.38
N LEU A 45 2.24 -1.67 -6.53
CA LEU A 45 3.40 -2.54 -6.72
C LEU A 45 4.59 -1.72 -7.21
N TYR A 46 5.81 -2.16 -6.90
CA TYR A 46 7.05 -1.49 -7.29
C TYR A 46 7.96 -2.43 -8.11
N PRO A 47 7.69 -2.60 -9.43
CA PRO A 47 8.47 -3.49 -10.30
C PRO A 47 9.95 -3.09 -10.41
N ASP A 48 10.27 -1.81 -10.21
CA ASP A 48 11.67 -1.34 -10.19
C ASP A 48 12.48 -1.88 -9.01
N VAL A 49 11.79 -2.30 -7.93
CA VAL A 49 12.40 -2.84 -6.71
C VAL A 49 12.42 -4.36 -6.72
N ALA A 50 11.33 -4.99 -7.14
CA ALA A 50 11.14 -6.44 -7.11
C ALA A 50 10.35 -6.93 -8.34
N PRO A 51 10.98 -6.91 -9.55
CA PRO A 51 10.29 -7.21 -10.80
C PRO A 51 9.69 -8.61 -10.87
N ILE A 52 10.44 -9.64 -10.45
CA ILE A 52 9.98 -11.04 -10.49
C ILE A 52 8.79 -11.23 -9.53
N THR A 53 8.87 -10.64 -8.36
CA THR A 53 7.81 -10.72 -7.35
C THR A 53 6.55 -10.01 -7.81
N CYS A 54 6.67 -8.82 -8.38
CA CYS A 54 5.52 -8.07 -8.93
C CYS A 54 4.87 -8.83 -10.08
N GLU A 55 5.65 -9.34 -11.04
CA GLU A 55 5.13 -10.13 -12.17
C GLU A 55 4.35 -11.37 -11.68
N ASN A 56 4.91 -12.10 -10.71
CA ASN A 56 4.23 -13.26 -10.12
C ASN A 56 2.93 -12.87 -9.41
N PHE A 57 2.96 -11.80 -8.61
CA PHE A 57 1.77 -11.33 -7.89
C PHE A 57 0.67 -10.89 -8.85
N GLU A 58 1.00 -10.08 -9.87
CA GLU A 58 0.07 -9.65 -10.91
C GLU A 58 -0.53 -10.83 -11.67
N LYS A 59 0.31 -11.82 -12.03
CA LYS A 59 -0.17 -13.04 -12.70
C LYS A 59 -1.21 -13.76 -11.86
N LEU A 60 -0.92 -13.98 -10.57
CA LEU A 60 -1.86 -14.64 -9.66
C LEU A 60 -3.14 -13.83 -9.46
N VAL A 61 -3.07 -12.50 -9.41
CA VAL A 61 -4.26 -11.63 -9.38
C VAL A 61 -5.08 -11.78 -10.66
N LYS A 62 -4.46 -11.71 -11.83
CA LYS A 62 -5.14 -11.86 -13.14
C LYS A 62 -5.78 -13.23 -13.33
N ASP A 63 -5.18 -14.26 -12.74
CA ASP A 63 -5.69 -15.63 -12.75
C ASP A 63 -6.83 -15.86 -11.72
N GLY A 64 -7.19 -14.84 -10.89
CA GLY A 64 -8.19 -14.96 -9.82
C GLY A 64 -7.75 -15.86 -8.66
N PHE A 65 -6.46 -16.11 -8.52
CA PHE A 65 -5.92 -17.04 -7.51
C PHE A 65 -6.24 -16.62 -6.08
N TYR A 66 -6.27 -15.32 -5.80
CA TYR A 66 -6.47 -14.81 -4.46
C TYR A 66 -7.94 -14.69 -4.02
N ASP A 67 -8.89 -14.80 -4.96
CA ASP A 67 -10.32 -14.71 -4.65
C ASP A 67 -10.75 -15.83 -3.69
N GLY A 68 -11.39 -15.46 -2.60
CA GLY A 68 -11.83 -16.38 -1.55
C GLY A 68 -10.73 -16.82 -0.57
N LEU A 69 -9.46 -16.45 -0.79
CA LEU A 69 -8.40 -16.73 0.17
C LEU A 69 -8.48 -15.79 1.37
N LYS A 70 -7.88 -16.17 2.50
CA LYS A 70 -7.97 -15.43 3.74
C LYS A 70 -6.62 -14.94 4.25
N PHE A 71 -6.68 -13.92 5.11
CA PHE A 71 -5.59 -13.59 6.03
C PHE A 71 -5.68 -14.55 7.21
N HIS A 72 -4.82 -15.56 7.19
CA HIS A 72 -4.84 -16.66 8.16
C HIS A 72 -3.99 -16.40 9.41
N ARG A 73 -3.12 -15.39 9.37
CA ARG A 73 -2.24 -15.00 10.46
C ARG A 73 -2.23 -13.48 10.61
N VAL A 74 -2.65 -12.99 11.77
CA VAL A 74 -2.69 -11.56 12.10
C VAL A 74 -2.03 -11.35 13.46
N VAL A 75 -0.87 -10.72 13.48
CA VAL A 75 -0.13 -10.36 14.70
C VAL A 75 -0.17 -8.86 14.88
N GLU A 76 -0.82 -8.42 15.94
CA GLU A 76 -0.92 -7.01 16.30
C GLU A 76 0.48 -6.39 16.44
N ASP A 77 0.63 -5.15 16.01
CA ASP A 77 1.90 -4.41 15.99
C ASP A 77 3.01 -5.04 15.11
N PHE A 78 2.69 -6.06 14.31
CA PHE A 78 3.65 -6.69 13.41
C PHE A 78 3.13 -6.76 11.98
N MET A 79 2.27 -7.74 11.64
CA MET A 79 1.80 -7.90 10.25
C MET A 79 0.50 -8.70 10.14
N ALA A 80 -0.16 -8.61 8.98
CA ALA A 80 -1.20 -9.52 8.52
C ALA A 80 -0.70 -10.34 7.33
N GLN A 81 -0.78 -11.67 7.40
CA GLN A 81 -0.31 -12.61 6.38
C GLN A 81 -1.48 -13.39 5.76
N GLY A 82 -1.50 -13.44 4.43
CA GLY A 82 -2.52 -14.13 3.63
C GLY A 82 -1.95 -14.75 2.36
N GLY A 83 -2.84 -15.14 1.43
CA GLY A 83 -2.45 -15.68 0.12
C GLY A 83 -2.11 -17.18 0.12
N ASP A 84 -2.51 -17.90 1.17
CA ASP A 84 -2.39 -19.35 1.26
C ASP A 84 -3.72 -20.03 0.88
N PRO A 85 -3.76 -20.87 -0.17
CA PRO A 85 -4.98 -21.59 -0.55
C PRO A 85 -5.43 -22.64 0.48
N LYS A 86 -4.56 -23.11 1.38
CA LYS A 86 -4.93 -23.98 2.49
C LYS A 86 -5.39 -23.19 3.72
N GLY A 87 -4.97 -21.93 3.84
CA GLY A 87 -5.32 -21.07 4.95
C GLY A 87 -4.76 -21.51 6.32
N ASP A 88 -3.67 -22.26 6.34
CA ASP A 88 -2.97 -22.76 7.55
C ASP A 88 -1.48 -22.39 7.59
N GLY A 89 -1.00 -21.66 6.59
CA GLY A 89 0.38 -21.23 6.44
C GLY A 89 1.29 -22.23 5.70
N THR A 90 0.76 -23.40 5.28
CA THR A 90 1.55 -24.47 4.65
C THR A 90 1.38 -24.56 3.14
N GLY A 91 0.44 -23.81 2.56
CA GLY A 91 0.13 -23.81 1.14
C GLY A 91 0.85 -22.71 0.37
N GLY A 92 0.56 -22.68 -0.94
CA GLY A 92 1.08 -21.69 -1.86
C GLY A 92 0.65 -21.99 -3.28
N SER A 93 1.03 -21.14 -4.24
CA SER A 93 0.89 -21.43 -5.67
C SER A 93 1.88 -22.55 -6.08
N THR A 94 1.69 -23.09 -7.29
CA THR A 94 2.48 -24.24 -7.77
C THR A 94 3.96 -23.89 -7.93
N ASP A 95 4.23 -22.69 -8.44
CA ASP A 95 5.58 -22.27 -8.77
C ASP A 95 6.15 -21.36 -7.66
N THR A 96 7.41 -21.59 -7.33
CA THR A 96 8.19 -20.70 -6.46
C THR A 96 8.95 -19.67 -7.28
N ILE A 97 9.32 -18.56 -6.65
CA ILE A 97 10.05 -17.48 -7.29
C ILE A 97 11.38 -17.22 -6.55
N LYS A 98 12.34 -16.64 -7.27
CA LYS A 98 13.58 -16.17 -6.68
C LYS A 98 13.28 -15.04 -5.67
N GLY A 99 13.88 -15.14 -4.49
CA GLY A 99 13.75 -14.09 -3.47
C GLY A 99 14.56 -12.86 -3.83
N GLU A 100 13.89 -11.71 -3.97
CA GLU A 100 14.48 -10.42 -4.35
C GLU A 100 14.80 -9.60 -3.10
N PHE A 101 15.89 -9.98 -2.41
CA PHE A 101 16.40 -9.28 -1.22
C PHE A 101 17.93 -9.44 -1.11
N SER A 102 18.60 -8.58 -0.33
CA SER A 102 20.06 -8.45 -0.37
C SER A 102 20.82 -9.68 0.11
N GLN A 103 20.31 -10.43 1.08
CA GLN A 103 20.92 -11.71 1.51
C GLN A 103 20.84 -12.79 0.42
N ASN A 104 19.98 -12.63 -0.57
CA ASN A 104 19.89 -13.52 -1.75
C ASN A 104 20.55 -12.89 -3.00
N GLY A 105 21.37 -11.87 -2.82
CA GLY A 105 22.16 -11.23 -3.90
C GLY A 105 21.36 -10.30 -4.82
N VAL A 106 20.16 -9.86 -4.41
CA VAL A 106 19.34 -8.87 -5.14
C VAL A 106 19.19 -7.63 -4.28
N GLU A 107 19.53 -6.46 -4.83
CA GLU A 107 19.29 -5.21 -4.13
C GLU A 107 17.78 -4.95 -4.05
N ASN A 108 17.29 -4.69 -2.84
CA ASN A 108 15.92 -4.27 -2.58
C ASN A 108 15.96 -3.12 -1.57
N THR A 109 15.59 -1.95 -2.03
CA THR A 109 15.69 -0.70 -1.26
C THR A 109 14.42 -0.34 -0.50
N LEU A 110 13.36 -1.13 -0.65
CA LEU A 110 12.08 -0.90 0.04
C LEU A 110 12.15 -1.43 1.46
N SER A 111 12.27 -0.53 2.43
CA SER A 111 12.27 -0.89 3.85
C SER A 111 10.88 -1.28 4.34
N HIS A 112 10.80 -2.33 5.17
CA HIS A 112 9.57 -2.85 5.76
C HIS A 112 9.00 -1.89 6.80
N THR A 113 8.34 -0.84 6.32
CA THR A 113 7.61 0.14 7.14
C THR A 113 6.11 -0.09 7.04
N ARG A 114 5.33 0.63 7.84
CA ARG A 114 3.86 0.52 7.83
C ARG A 114 3.27 0.55 6.42
N GLY A 115 2.44 -0.44 6.13
CA GLY A 115 1.75 -0.64 4.88
C GLY A 115 2.56 -1.33 3.79
N VAL A 116 3.87 -1.56 3.99
CA VAL A 116 4.69 -2.30 3.02
C VAL A 116 4.20 -3.75 2.92
N VAL A 117 4.16 -4.24 1.68
CA VAL A 117 3.77 -5.60 1.32
C VAL A 117 5.00 -6.37 0.89
N SER A 118 5.18 -7.56 1.47
CA SER A 118 6.36 -8.39 1.26
C SER A 118 5.98 -9.87 1.14
N MET A 119 6.80 -10.67 0.43
CA MET A 119 6.54 -12.10 0.28
C MET A 119 6.91 -12.89 1.52
N ALA A 120 5.98 -13.73 1.96
CA ALA A 120 6.29 -14.77 2.93
C ALA A 120 7.05 -15.93 2.25
N ARG A 121 7.91 -16.61 3.01
CA ARG A 121 8.73 -17.73 2.52
C ARG A 121 9.09 -18.70 3.63
N SER A 122 9.55 -19.88 3.25
CA SER A 122 10.21 -20.81 4.16
C SER A 122 11.69 -20.43 4.41
N ASN A 123 12.48 -21.34 4.96
CA ASN A 123 13.92 -21.09 5.16
C ASN A 123 14.71 -20.96 3.85
N ASP A 124 14.27 -21.62 2.79
CA ASP A 124 14.86 -21.48 1.46
C ASP A 124 14.55 -20.06 0.92
N PRO A 125 15.57 -19.28 0.53
CA PRO A 125 15.38 -17.93 0.00
C PRO A 125 14.53 -17.88 -1.27
N ASP A 126 14.49 -18.96 -2.07
CA ASP A 126 13.74 -19.05 -3.33
C ASP A 126 12.44 -19.84 -3.20
N SER A 127 11.86 -19.90 -1.99
CA SER A 127 10.64 -20.66 -1.69
C SER A 127 9.35 -19.81 -1.66
N ALA A 128 9.43 -18.51 -1.88
CA ALA A 128 8.25 -17.67 -1.97
C ALA A 128 7.39 -18.09 -3.17
N SER A 129 6.06 -18.04 -3.03
CA SER A 129 5.13 -18.39 -4.11
C SER A 129 3.93 -17.45 -4.17
N SER A 130 2.93 -17.61 -3.31
CA SER A 130 1.73 -16.75 -3.28
C SER A 130 1.47 -16.07 -1.94
N GLN A 131 2.03 -16.57 -0.84
CA GLN A 131 1.80 -15.96 0.45
C GLN A 131 2.52 -14.61 0.58
N PHE A 132 1.81 -13.62 1.10
CA PHE A 132 2.34 -12.28 1.35
C PHE A 132 1.91 -11.76 2.72
N PHE A 133 2.60 -10.74 3.21
CA PHE A 133 2.20 -10.06 4.44
C PHE A 133 2.25 -8.52 4.28
N ILE A 134 1.45 -7.83 5.08
CA ILE A 134 1.35 -6.38 5.15
C ILE A 134 1.83 -5.94 6.54
N CYS A 135 2.83 -5.06 6.60
CA CYS A 135 3.39 -4.57 7.85
C CYS A 135 2.45 -3.58 8.55
N TYR A 136 2.26 -3.71 9.85
CA TYR A 136 1.53 -2.75 10.66
C TYR A 136 2.40 -1.59 11.16
N GLY A 137 3.70 -1.78 11.29
CA GLY A 137 4.64 -0.84 11.86
C GLY A 137 5.96 -0.74 11.10
N ASP A 138 7.01 -0.38 11.81
CA ASP A 138 8.39 -0.39 11.34
C ASP A 138 9.01 -1.77 11.66
N GLU A 139 9.12 -2.60 10.63
CA GLU A 139 9.64 -3.96 10.69
C GLU A 139 10.99 -4.05 9.96
N SER A 140 11.79 -2.99 10.03
CA SER A 140 13.07 -2.88 9.30
C SER A 140 14.08 -4.00 9.60
N PHE A 141 13.87 -4.79 10.66
CA PHE A 141 14.65 -6.00 10.92
C PHE A 141 14.44 -7.10 9.86
N LEU A 142 13.39 -7.00 9.03
CA LEU A 142 13.13 -7.88 7.89
C LEU A 142 13.89 -7.47 6.62
N ASP A 143 14.45 -6.25 6.59
CA ASP A 143 15.16 -5.72 5.44
C ASP A 143 16.34 -6.63 5.07
N GLY A 144 16.49 -6.84 3.78
CA GLY A 144 17.51 -7.75 3.26
C GLY A 144 17.26 -9.23 3.44
N GLN A 145 16.14 -9.64 4.06
CA GLN A 145 15.77 -11.03 4.31
C GLN A 145 14.46 -11.45 3.63
N TYR A 146 13.61 -10.49 3.27
CA TYR A 146 12.33 -10.71 2.60
C TYR A 146 12.18 -9.76 1.41
N ALA A 147 11.43 -10.19 0.40
CA ALA A 147 11.19 -9.43 -0.82
C ALA A 147 9.99 -8.47 -0.63
N ALA A 148 10.27 -7.26 -0.17
CA ALA A 148 9.29 -6.18 -0.20
C ALA A 148 9.03 -5.77 -1.66
N PHE A 149 7.76 -5.68 -2.09
CA PHE A 149 7.42 -5.48 -3.49
C PHE A 149 6.31 -4.47 -3.75
N GLY A 150 5.70 -3.94 -2.71
CA GLY A 150 4.61 -2.97 -2.83
C GLY A 150 4.23 -2.33 -1.52
N LYS A 151 3.20 -1.50 -1.56
CA LYS A 151 2.67 -0.81 -0.38
C LYS A 151 1.17 -0.60 -0.49
N VAL A 152 0.46 -0.72 0.63
CA VAL A 152 -0.92 -0.26 0.75
C VAL A 152 -0.93 1.26 0.66
N THR A 153 -1.52 1.79 -0.40
CA THR A 153 -1.59 3.23 -0.69
C THR A 153 -2.95 3.84 -0.38
N GLU A 154 -4.00 3.01 -0.35
CA GLU A 154 -5.36 3.43 0.00
C GLU A 154 -6.01 2.37 0.90
N GLY A 155 -6.86 2.76 1.86
CA GLY A 155 -7.64 1.84 2.68
C GLY A 155 -6.83 1.07 3.74
N MET A 156 -5.72 1.61 4.24
CA MET A 156 -4.94 0.96 5.31
C MET A 156 -5.74 0.78 6.61
N ASP A 157 -6.79 1.55 6.82
CA ASP A 157 -7.74 1.42 7.93
C ASP A 157 -8.56 0.12 7.85
N VAL A 158 -8.81 -0.42 6.66
CA VAL A 158 -9.39 -1.75 6.44
C VAL A 158 -8.43 -2.83 6.95
N VAL A 159 -7.14 -2.74 6.60
CA VAL A 159 -6.11 -3.67 7.09
C VAL A 159 -5.95 -3.56 8.62
N ASP A 160 -5.98 -2.34 9.17
CA ASP A 160 -5.95 -2.12 10.62
C ASP A 160 -7.14 -2.76 11.34
N SER A 161 -8.27 -2.89 10.66
CA SER A 161 -9.45 -3.50 11.25
C SER A 161 -9.33 -5.01 11.48
N PHE A 162 -8.37 -5.69 10.84
CA PHE A 162 -8.14 -7.14 11.02
C PHE A 162 -7.78 -7.48 12.47
N VAL A 163 -7.08 -6.59 13.18
CA VAL A 163 -6.73 -6.80 14.60
C VAL A 163 -7.93 -6.73 15.53
N LYS A 164 -9.09 -6.22 15.06
CA LYS A 164 -10.35 -6.20 15.85
C LYS A 164 -11.03 -7.56 15.89
N VAL A 165 -10.67 -8.46 14.97
CA VAL A 165 -11.15 -9.85 15.01
C VAL A 165 -10.46 -10.57 16.18
N GLU A 166 -11.26 -11.27 16.98
CA GLU A 166 -10.69 -12.13 18.04
C GLU A 166 -9.76 -13.17 17.45
N ARG A 167 -8.65 -13.43 18.13
CA ARG A 167 -7.62 -14.36 17.71
C ARG A 167 -7.31 -15.38 18.79
N SER A 168 -7.04 -16.58 18.33
CA SER A 168 -6.56 -17.69 19.16
C SER A 168 -5.04 -17.89 18.98
N MET A 169 -4.47 -18.77 19.80
CA MET A 169 -3.08 -19.20 19.65
C MET A 169 -2.88 -19.88 18.28
N GLY A 170 -2.00 -19.33 17.49
CA GLY A 170 -1.61 -19.90 16.19
C GLY A 170 -0.55 -20.98 16.32
N SER A 171 -0.22 -21.63 15.21
CA SER A 171 0.87 -22.63 15.13
C SER A 171 2.26 -22.01 15.32
N ASP A 172 2.38 -20.71 15.18
CA ASP A 172 3.58 -19.91 15.43
C ASP A 172 3.84 -19.61 16.92
N GLY A 173 2.93 -20.02 17.80
CA GLY A 173 3.03 -19.80 19.24
C GLY A 173 2.64 -18.37 19.69
N ALA A 174 2.07 -17.57 18.79
CA ALA A 174 1.52 -16.24 19.07
C ALA A 174 -0.01 -16.26 19.05
N VAL A 175 -0.66 -15.23 19.60
CA VAL A 175 -2.11 -14.99 19.43
C VAL A 175 -2.32 -14.38 18.05
N SER A 176 -2.39 -15.23 17.03
CA SER A 176 -2.28 -14.82 15.62
C SER A 176 -3.34 -15.40 14.69
N SER A 177 -4.06 -16.45 15.11
CA SER A 177 -5.08 -17.12 14.29
C SER A 177 -6.44 -16.44 14.44
N PRO A 178 -7.00 -15.74 13.42
CA PRO A 178 -8.32 -15.12 13.50
C PRO A 178 -9.41 -16.17 13.73
N ASN A 179 -10.32 -15.91 14.69
CA ASN A 179 -11.47 -16.79 15.00
C ASN A 179 -12.61 -16.64 13.98
N THR A 180 -12.64 -15.51 13.24
CA THR A 180 -13.53 -15.28 12.10
C THR A 180 -12.66 -15.11 10.87
N ASP A 181 -13.02 -15.77 9.76
CA ASP A 181 -12.25 -15.71 8.54
C ASP A 181 -12.24 -14.29 7.96
N ILE A 182 -11.07 -13.75 7.69
CA ILE A 182 -10.81 -12.45 7.04
C ILE A 182 -10.55 -12.73 5.56
N ILE A 183 -11.62 -12.74 4.76
CA ILE A 183 -11.60 -13.25 3.39
C ILE A 183 -11.42 -12.10 2.38
N MET A 184 -10.51 -12.28 1.43
CA MET A 184 -10.40 -11.48 0.22
C MET A 184 -11.53 -11.92 -0.74
N GLU A 185 -12.60 -11.13 -0.85
CA GLU A 185 -13.77 -11.49 -1.67
C GLU A 185 -13.46 -11.37 -3.16
N ASN A 186 -12.75 -10.30 -3.53
CA ASN A 186 -12.34 -10.06 -4.92
C ASN A 186 -10.99 -9.33 -4.93
N VAL A 187 -10.09 -9.80 -5.78
CA VAL A 187 -8.75 -9.22 -5.96
C VAL A 187 -8.54 -8.96 -7.44
N LYS A 188 -8.33 -7.70 -7.83
CA LYS A 188 -8.24 -7.32 -9.24
C LYS A 188 -7.21 -6.24 -9.49
N MET A 189 -6.65 -6.25 -10.69
CA MET A 189 -5.90 -5.12 -11.21
C MET A 189 -6.82 -3.92 -11.42
N ILE A 190 -6.33 -2.73 -11.12
CA ILE A 190 -6.97 -1.44 -11.44
C ILE A 190 -5.98 -0.56 -12.22
N ASP A 191 -6.40 0.63 -12.64
CA ASP A 191 -5.53 1.55 -13.38
C ASP A 191 -4.26 1.85 -12.57
N ASP A 192 -3.13 1.93 -13.28
CA ASP A 192 -1.84 2.28 -12.72
C ASP A 192 -1.89 3.65 -12.00
N ASP A 193 -0.94 3.88 -11.11
CA ASP A 193 -0.80 5.20 -10.48
C ASP A 193 -0.23 6.24 -11.47
N SER A 194 -0.06 7.50 -11.00
CA SER A 194 0.47 8.58 -11.83
C SER A 194 1.91 8.38 -12.31
N ASP A 195 2.65 7.49 -11.65
CA ASP A 195 4.05 7.18 -11.95
C ASP A 195 4.17 5.93 -12.82
N GLY A 196 3.03 5.30 -13.17
CA GLY A 196 2.95 4.09 -13.99
C GLY A 196 3.17 2.79 -13.22
N ASN A 197 3.04 2.82 -11.89
CA ASN A 197 3.15 1.61 -11.07
C ASN A 197 1.82 0.84 -11.09
N PRO A 198 1.84 -0.49 -11.30
CA PRO A 198 0.63 -1.32 -11.27
C PRO A 198 -0.04 -1.27 -9.90
N ARG A 199 -1.39 -1.29 -9.90
CA ARG A 199 -2.17 -1.30 -8.68
C ARG A 199 -3.15 -2.45 -8.62
N VAL A 200 -3.37 -2.95 -7.40
CA VAL A 200 -4.29 -4.04 -7.10
C VAL A 200 -5.27 -3.58 -6.03
N GLU A 201 -6.57 -3.68 -6.32
CA GLU A 201 -7.64 -3.48 -5.34
C GLU A 201 -8.04 -4.83 -4.75
N ILE A 202 -8.10 -4.89 -3.42
CA ILE A 202 -8.57 -6.05 -2.65
C ILE A 202 -9.84 -5.65 -1.91
N THR A 203 -10.96 -6.24 -2.29
CA THR A 203 -12.25 -6.10 -1.60
C THR A 203 -12.38 -7.22 -0.58
N MET A 204 -12.68 -6.86 0.67
CA MET A 204 -12.83 -7.81 1.76
C MET A 204 -14.29 -8.20 1.96
N HIS A 205 -14.55 -9.48 2.23
CA HIS A 205 -15.83 -9.89 2.79
C HIS A 205 -16.04 -9.24 4.16
N ASP A 206 -17.31 -9.00 4.54
CA ASP A 206 -17.61 -8.41 5.85
C ASP A 206 -17.28 -9.40 6.99
N PHE A 207 -16.26 -9.09 7.78
CA PHE A 207 -15.72 -9.95 8.87
C PHE A 207 -15.90 -9.36 10.27
N LEU A 208 -16.42 -8.13 10.40
CA LEU A 208 -16.69 -7.45 11.67
C LEU A 208 -18.20 -7.50 12.02
N LYS A 209 -18.76 -8.70 12.17
CA LYS A 209 -20.18 -8.88 12.56
C LYS A 209 -20.31 -9.17 14.03
#